data_fa056d17b7f2b6742f38946e8708e51a
#
_entry.id   fa056d17b7f2b6742f38946e8708e51a
#
_cell.length_a   1.000
_cell.length_b   1.000
_cell.length_c   1.000
_cell.angle_alpha   90.00
_cell.angle_beta   90.00
_cell.angle_gamma   90.00
#
_symmetry.space_group_name_H-M   'P 1'
#
loop_
_entity.id
_entity.type
_entity.pdbx_description
1 polymer ?
#
loop_
_entity_poly.entity_id
_entity_poly.type
_entity_poly.pdbx_seq_one_letter_code
_entity_poly.pdbx_strand_id
1 'polypeptide(L)'
;TIITTTLQVVMNIIDHGMNLSDAVSSPRFHHQWLPDRVMHEGFAFSPDTKALLFAKGHKQLIAIPAFYGSGIGDANSVMKNEQGIHGMADPRNAGAAKGPEGLRTPQLSAQ
;
A
#
# COMPACT_ATOMS: atom_id res chain seq x y z
N THR A 1 -10.83 -1.06 6.79
CA THR A 1 -9.44 -0.97 6.29
C THR A 1 -9.02 0.42 5.83
N ILE A 2 -9.95 1.35 5.69
CA ILE A 2 -9.62 2.70 5.18
C ILE A 2 -8.54 3.36 6.02
N ILE A 3 -8.70 3.36 7.33
CA ILE A 3 -7.76 4.02 8.24
C ILE A 3 -6.37 3.39 8.16
N THR A 4 -6.29 2.07 8.27
CA THR A 4 -5.01 1.36 8.27
C THR A 4 -4.32 1.41 6.91
N THR A 5 -5.08 1.38 5.82
CA THR A 5 -4.53 1.49 4.48
C THR A 5 -3.91 2.87 4.25
N THR A 6 -4.66 3.92 4.57
CA THR A 6 -4.18 5.30 4.42
C THR A 6 -2.95 5.54 5.29
N LEU A 7 -2.98 5.09 6.54
CA LEU A 7 -1.86 5.24 7.45
C LEU A 7 -0.59 4.59 6.90
N GLN A 8 -0.69 3.36 6.41
CA GLN A 8 0.48 2.64 5.90
C GLN A 8 1.08 3.31 4.66
N VAL A 9 0.24 3.77 3.72
CA VAL A 9 0.74 4.48 2.54
C VAL A 9 1.46 5.76 2.94
N VAL A 10 0.89 6.54 3.86
CA VAL A 10 1.50 7.78 4.34
C VAL A 10 2.83 7.49 5.06
N MET A 11 2.86 6.49 5.93
CA MET A 11 4.08 6.11 6.63
C MET A 11 5.16 5.60 5.66
N ASN A 12 4.77 4.87 4.64
CA ASN A 12 5.72 4.38 3.64
C ASN A 12 6.45 5.53 2.96
N ILE A 13 5.76 6.63 2.71
CA ILE A 13 6.36 7.80 2.10
C ILE A 13 7.18 8.60 3.12
N ILE A 14 6.59 8.93 4.26
CA ILE A 14 7.19 9.86 5.22
C ILE A 14 8.28 9.18 6.04
N ASP A 15 8.00 8.00 6.58
CA ASP A 15 8.91 7.34 7.51
C ASP A 15 9.92 6.43 6.80
N HIS A 16 9.51 5.82 5.69
CA HIS A 16 10.34 4.83 4.99
C HIS A 16 10.93 5.35 3.68
N GLY A 17 10.62 6.58 3.30
CA GLY A 17 11.22 7.21 2.13
C GLY A 17 10.88 6.56 0.79
N MET A 18 9.79 5.82 0.71
CA MET A 18 9.38 5.16 -0.52
C MET A 18 8.86 6.17 -1.54
N ASN A 19 9.03 5.88 -2.82
CA ASN A 19 8.29 6.61 -3.84
C ASN A 19 6.81 6.20 -3.82
N LEU A 20 5.97 6.93 -4.54
CA LEU A 20 4.52 6.69 -4.50
C LEU A 20 4.16 5.29 -4.98
N SER A 21 4.78 4.82 -6.05
CA SER A 21 4.52 3.49 -6.59
C SER A 21 4.80 2.40 -5.56
N ASP A 22 5.96 2.43 -4.93
CA ASP A 22 6.34 1.46 -3.91
C ASP A 22 5.46 1.59 -2.67
N ALA A 23 5.16 2.82 -2.27
CA ALA A 23 4.33 3.07 -1.08
C ALA A 23 2.93 2.46 -1.21
N VAL A 24 2.33 2.57 -2.40
CA VAL A 24 1.00 2.02 -2.68
C VAL A 24 1.05 0.51 -2.86
N SER A 25 2.09 -0.01 -3.52
CA SER A 25 2.19 -1.42 -3.89
C SER A 25 2.68 -2.33 -2.77
N SER A 26 3.35 -1.79 -1.76
CA SER A 26 3.92 -2.59 -0.67
C SER A 26 2.86 -3.41 0.05
N PRO A 27 3.20 -4.61 0.51
CA PRO A 27 2.25 -5.45 1.23
C PRO A 27 1.69 -4.77 2.46
N ARG A 28 0.42 -4.99 2.72
CA ARG A 28 -0.31 -4.33 3.81
C ARG A 28 -0.76 -5.32 4.86
N PHE A 29 -1.02 -4.78 6.05
CA PHE A 29 -1.67 -5.50 7.13
C PHE A 29 -2.78 -4.65 7.73
N HIS A 30 -3.65 -5.29 8.52
CA HIS A 30 -4.79 -4.61 9.13
C HIS A 30 -5.13 -5.22 10.48
N HIS A 31 -5.34 -4.37 11.46
CA HIS A 31 -5.90 -4.72 12.76
C HIS A 31 -6.86 -3.62 13.17
N GLN A 32 -8.02 -3.98 13.66
CA GLN A 32 -9.04 -3.00 14.05
C GLN A 32 -9.53 -3.19 15.50
N TRP A 33 -8.69 -3.77 16.34
CA TRP A 33 -8.96 -4.13 17.73
C TRP A 33 -9.89 -5.34 17.84
N LEU A 34 -11.10 -5.26 17.40
CA LEU A 34 -12.03 -6.39 17.36
C LEU A 34 -12.51 -6.60 15.91
N PRO A 35 -12.55 -7.84 15.43
CA PRO A 35 -12.00 -9.03 16.06
C PRO A 35 -10.49 -8.94 16.27
N ASP A 36 -10.00 -9.56 17.34
CA ASP A 36 -8.59 -9.50 17.72
C ASP A 36 -7.74 -10.42 16.82
N ARG A 37 -7.45 -9.92 15.64
CA ARG A 37 -6.64 -10.61 14.64
C ARG A 37 -5.94 -9.61 13.76
N VAL A 38 -4.76 -10.01 13.26
CA VAL A 38 -4.04 -9.27 12.22
C VAL A 38 -4.27 -9.98 10.90
N MET A 39 -4.86 -9.30 9.94
CA MET A 39 -4.90 -9.76 8.55
C MET A 39 -3.69 -9.16 7.83
N HIS A 40 -3.04 -9.95 6.99
CA HIS A 40 -1.90 -9.44 6.24
C HIS A 40 -1.84 -10.05 4.84
N GLU A 41 -1.34 -9.26 3.92
CA GLU A 41 -1.06 -9.73 2.57
C GLU A 41 0.19 -10.62 2.55
N GLY A 42 0.38 -11.37 1.48
CA GLY A 42 1.59 -12.17 1.30
C GLY A 42 2.82 -11.27 1.34
N PHE A 43 3.89 -11.76 1.93
CA PHE A 43 5.16 -11.06 2.09
C PHE A 43 5.11 -9.81 3.00
N ALA A 44 3.99 -9.54 3.67
CA ALA A 44 3.91 -8.41 4.60
C ALA A 44 4.84 -8.60 5.80
N PHE A 45 4.96 -9.83 6.30
CA PHE A 45 5.80 -10.14 7.45
C PHE A 45 6.73 -11.30 7.13
N SER A 46 8.00 -11.15 7.53
CA SER A 46 8.94 -12.27 7.54
C SER A 46 8.55 -13.28 8.64
N PRO A 47 9.02 -14.53 8.57
CA PRO A 47 8.80 -15.49 9.66
C PRO A 47 9.27 -14.97 11.02
N ASP A 48 10.39 -14.26 11.07
CA ASP A 48 10.91 -13.68 12.30
C ASP A 48 9.97 -12.61 12.86
N THR A 49 9.45 -11.74 12.00
CA THR A 49 8.49 -10.71 12.41
C THR A 49 7.20 -11.34 12.93
N LYS A 50 6.72 -12.40 12.29
CA LYS A 50 5.54 -13.14 12.76
C LYS A 50 5.76 -13.71 14.16
N ALA A 51 6.93 -14.29 14.40
CA ALA A 51 7.27 -14.82 15.72
C ALA A 51 7.29 -13.73 16.79
N LEU A 52 7.84 -12.55 16.47
CA LEU A 52 7.85 -11.41 17.38
C LEU A 52 6.44 -10.88 17.67
N LEU A 53 5.61 -10.77 16.66
CA LEU A 53 4.22 -10.35 16.84
C LEU A 53 3.44 -11.33 17.70
N PHE A 54 3.63 -12.62 17.47
CA PHE A 54 3.00 -13.65 18.29
C PHE A 54 3.44 -13.54 19.76
N ALA A 55 4.74 -13.35 19.99
CA ALA A 55 5.27 -13.16 21.34
C ALA A 55 4.71 -11.92 22.04
N LYS A 56 4.36 -10.89 21.28
CA LYS A 56 3.74 -9.65 21.80
C LYS A 56 2.25 -9.78 22.06
N GLY A 57 1.64 -10.92 21.75
CA GLY A 57 0.23 -11.18 22.01
C GLY A 57 -0.66 -11.24 20.77
N HIS A 58 -0.14 -11.01 19.58
CA HIS A 58 -0.90 -11.15 18.34
C HIS A 58 -0.97 -12.62 17.94
N LYS A 59 -1.91 -13.34 18.50
CA LYS A 59 -2.00 -14.80 18.36
C LYS A 59 -2.65 -15.25 17.05
N GLN A 60 -3.40 -14.37 16.39
CA GLN A 60 -4.05 -14.67 15.13
C GLN A 60 -3.47 -13.80 14.04
N LEU A 61 -2.58 -14.38 13.25
CA LEU A 61 -1.99 -13.76 12.07
C LEU A 61 -2.54 -14.48 10.85
N ILE A 62 -3.43 -13.81 10.10
CA ILE A 62 -4.18 -14.44 9.02
C ILE A 62 -3.70 -13.88 7.70
N ALA A 63 -3.09 -14.74 6.89
CA ALA A 63 -2.67 -14.38 5.55
C ALA A 63 -3.88 -14.33 4.62
N ILE A 64 -3.96 -13.29 3.81
CA ILE A 64 -4.96 -13.18 2.75
C ILE A 64 -4.25 -13.12 1.39
N PRO A 65 -4.93 -13.56 0.31
CA PRO A 65 -4.34 -13.43 -1.01
C PRO A 65 -4.08 -11.97 -1.34
N ALA A 66 -2.95 -11.68 -1.95
CA ALA A 66 -2.68 -10.37 -2.52
C ALA A 66 -3.04 -10.39 -4.00
N PHE A 67 -3.54 -9.26 -4.50
CA PHE A 67 -3.81 -8.94 -5.90
C PHE A 67 -5.21 -9.27 -6.43
N TYR A 68 -5.67 -8.43 -7.32
CA TYR A 68 -6.90 -8.52 -8.11
C TYR A 68 -8.16 -8.77 -7.30
N GLY A 69 -8.58 -7.72 -6.60
CA GLY A 69 -9.86 -7.72 -5.88
C GLY A 69 -9.81 -8.41 -4.52
N SER A 70 -8.63 -8.78 -4.02
CA SER A 70 -8.53 -9.51 -2.77
C SER A 70 -7.50 -8.94 -1.78
N GLY A 71 -6.85 -7.85 -2.07
CA GLY A 71 -5.91 -7.22 -1.14
C GLY A 71 -6.59 -6.38 -0.07
N ILE A 72 -5.78 -5.77 0.78
CA ILE A 72 -6.25 -4.87 1.83
C ILE A 72 -6.37 -3.45 1.27
N GLY A 73 -7.59 -2.96 1.16
CA GLY A 73 -7.88 -1.60 0.74
C GLY A 73 -7.68 -1.33 -0.75
N ASP A 74 -7.89 -0.07 -1.11
CA ASP A 74 -7.73 0.42 -2.46
C ASP A 74 -7.25 1.87 -2.36
N ALA A 75 -5.96 2.08 -2.53
CA ALA A 75 -5.32 3.37 -2.27
C ALA A 75 -4.84 4.02 -3.57
N ASN A 76 -5.78 4.32 -4.47
CA ASN A 76 -5.47 5.14 -5.63
C ASN A 76 -5.01 6.51 -5.15
N SER A 77 -3.80 6.89 -5.52
CA SER A 77 -3.11 8.00 -4.86
C SER A 77 -2.53 8.99 -5.85
N VAL A 78 -2.49 10.24 -5.42
CA VAL A 78 -1.82 11.32 -6.14
C VAL A 78 -0.90 12.03 -5.15
N MET A 79 0.30 12.33 -5.59
CA MET A 79 1.27 13.06 -4.79
C MET A 79 1.85 14.21 -5.60
N LYS A 80 1.98 15.36 -4.95
CA LYS A 80 2.65 16.52 -5.55
C LYS A 80 3.94 16.78 -4.78
N ASN A 81 5.03 16.96 -5.52
CA ASN A 81 6.31 17.37 -4.96
C ASN A 81 7.04 18.28 -5.94
N GLU A 82 8.31 18.59 -5.67
CA GLU A 82 9.12 19.46 -6.51
C GLU A 82 9.29 18.92 -7.94
N GLN A 83 9.18 17.63 -8.13
CA GLN A 83 9.32 16.98 -9.43
C GLN A 83 8.03 16.94 -10.22
N GLY A 84 6.91 17.38 -9.62
CA GLY A 84 5.63 17.45 -10.29
C GLY A 84 4.54 16.66 -9.58
N ILE A 85 3.56 16.22 -10.36
CA ILE A 85 2.40 15.47 -9.86
C ILE A 85 2.57 14.02 -10.29
N HIS A 86 2.47 13.12 -9.31
CA HIS A 86 2.61 11.69 -9.51
C HIS A 86 1.31 11.00 -9.17
N GLY A 87 0.85 10.10 -10.04
CA GLY A 87 -0.32 9.30 -9.77
C GLY A 87 0.02 7.82 -9.74
N MET A 88 -0.65 7.08 -8.87
CA MET A 88 -0.50 5.63 -8.79
C MET A 88 -1.84 4.98 -8.55
N ALA A 89 -2.26 4.13 -9.50
CA ALA A 89 -3.39 3.25 -9.27
C ALA A 89 -2.96 2.09 -8.38
N ASP A 90 -3.83 1.70 -7.47
CA ASP A 90 -3.55 0.57 -6.59
C ASP A 90 -3.64 -0.73 -7.40
N PRO A 91 -2.56 -1.55 -7.43
CA PRO A 91 -2.56 -2.78 -8.23
C PRO A 91 -3.54 -3.84 -7.73
N ARG A 92 -4.13 -3.66 -6.55
CA ARG A 92 -5.09 -4.61 -5.98
C ARG A 92 -6.44 -4.59 -6.69
N ASN A 93 -6.75 -3.48 -7.36
CA ASN A 93 -8.02 -3.29 -8.07
C ASN A 93 -7.77 -2.68 -9.43
N ALA A 94 -8.78 -2.70 -10.29
CA ALA A 94 -8.70 -2.06 -11.57
C ALA A 94 -8.66 -0.53 -11.39
N GLY A 95 -7.81 0.13 -12.13
CA GLY A 95 -7.68 1.58 -12.08
C GLY A 95 -6.58 2.07 -12.99
N ALA A 96 -6.49 3.38 -13.12
CA ALA A 96 -5.44 4.01 -13.88
C ALA A 96 -5.14 5.39 -13.31
N ALA A 97 -3.88 5.77 -13.37
CA ALA A 97 -3.45 7.12 -13.06
C ALA A 97 -3.17 7.84 -14.38
N LYS A 98 -3.89 8.92 -14.62
CA LYS A 98 -3.79 9.68 -15.86
C LYS A 98 -3.81 11.17 -15.56
N GLY A 99 -3.03 11.92 -16.32
CA GLY A 99 -3.12 13.36 -16.34
C GLY A 99 -4.09 13.87 -17.40
N PRO A 100 -4.50 15.13 -17.32
CA PRO A 100 -5.29 15.75 -18.38
C PRO A 100 -4.51 15.76 -19.70
N GLU A 101 -5.22 15.59 -20.80
CA GLU A 101 -4.60 15.77 -22.10
C GLU A 101 -4.05 17.19 -22.25
N GLY A 102 -2.93 17.31 -22.94
CA GLY A 102 -2.26 18.58 -23.12
C GLY A 102 -1.31 18.95 -21.99
N LEU A 103 -1.39 18.28 -20.86
CA LEU A 103 -0.45 18.46 -19.74
C LEU A 103 0.59 17.35 -19.68
N ARG A 104 0.53 16.39 -20.58
CA ARG A 104 1.52 15.32 -20.66
C ARG A 104 2.83 15.88 -21.15
N THR A 105 3.90 15.49 -20.50
CA THR A 105 5.23 15.85 -20.98
C THR A 105 5.74 14.80 -21.95
N PRO A 106 6.14 15.17 -23.16
CA PRO A 106 6.56 14.19 -24.17
C PRO A 106 7.70 13.31 -23.72
N GLN A 107 8.60 13.83 -22.93
CA GLN A 107 9.75 13.07 -22.46
C GLN A 107 9.37 11.88 -21.58
N LEU A 108 8.20 11.87 -21.00
CA LEU A 108 7.74 10.72 -20.21
C LEU A 108 7.47 9.51 -21.10
N SER A 109 7.06 9.75 -22.33
CA SER A 109 6.81 8.66 -23.26
C SER A 109 8.08 8.16 -23.93
N ALA A 110 9.15 8.91 -23.88
CA ALA A 110 10.43 8.54 -24.48
C ALA A 110 11.23 7.55 -23.62
N GLN A 111 10.73 7.30 -22.45
CA GLN A 111 11.40 6.42 -21.47
C GLN A 111 10.72 5.06 -21.30
#